data_b481854fca794eefe091d4e4bf948613
#
_entry.id   b481854fca794eefe091d4e4bf948613
#
_cell.length_a   1.000
_cell.length_b   1.000
_cell.length_c   1.000
_cell.angle_alpha   90.00
_cell.angle_beta   90.00
_cell.angle_gamma   90.00
#
_symmetry.space_group_name_H-M   'P 1'
#
loop_
_entity.id
_entity.type
_entity.pdbx_description
1 polymer ?
#
loop_
_entity_poly.entity_id
_entity_poly.type
_entity_poly.pdbx_seq_one_letter_code
_entity_poly.pdbx_strand_id
1 'polypeptide(L)'
;MNTSAISRRKRLFWLLALLSAFLPGMSFAANCPALMNHTFNRLQDEAPQDLCQYAGKVTLVVNTASYCGFTSQYDGLEKLYAKYKDKGLVVLGFPSNDFSQEPDDNKKIADFCHNTYGVKFPMFSKSSVKGKEANPLFTALTKAGAKEPSWNFNKYLIDRDGKLIGSFGSITRPDDKSFVSALEKALGPQ
;
A
#
# COMPACT_ATOMS: atom_id res chain seq x y z
N MET A 1 36.36 77.24 -40.20
CA MET A 1 35.19 77.02 -41.05
C MET A 1 35.08 75.54 -41.32
N ASN A 2 34.46 74.75 -40.54
CA ASN A 2 33.94 73.45 -40.88
C ASN A 2 33.30 72.81 -39.65
N THR A 3 32.01 72.79 -39.66
CA THR A 3 31.19 72.19 -38.62
C THR A 3 30.95 70.75 -38.96
N SER A 4 31.48 69.83 -38.10
CA SER A 4 31.28 68.42 -38.22
C SER A 4 30.07 67.96 -37.42
N ALA A 5 29.09 67.42 -38.12
CA ALA A 5 27.88 66.87 -37.53
C ALA A 5 28.14 65.47 -36.91
N ILE A 6 27.86 65.34 -35.62
CA ILE A 6 27.94 64.07 -34.87
C ILE A 6 26.62 63.37 -34.97
N SER A 7 26.61 62.26 -35.70
CA SER A 7 25.49 61.31 -35.85
C SER A 7 25.33 60.52 -34.54
N ARG A 8 24.21 60.73 -33.84
CA ARG A 8 23.76 59.92 -32.70
C ARG A 8 23.12 58.62 -33.20
N ARG A 9 23.82 57.50 -33.22
CA ARG A 9 23.22 56.18 -33.41
C ARG A 9 22.48 55.77 -32.13
N LYS A 10 21.16 55.76 -32.20
CA LYS A 10 20.28 55.20 -31.16
C LYS A 10 20.44 53.66 -31.22
N ARG A 11 21.05 53.07 -30.21
CA ARG A 11 21.04 51.61 -29.99
C ARG A 11 19.71 51.22 -29.33
N LEU A 12 18.87 50.62 -30.11
CA LEU A 12 17.61 50.05 -29.67
C LEU A 12 17.89 48.68 -29.03
N PHE A 13 17.90 48.65 -27.68
CA PHE A 13 18.00 47.38 -26.93
C PHE A 13 16.63 46.67 -26.99
N TRP A 14 16.60 45.59 -27.71
CA TRP A 14 15.50 44.61 -27.68
C TRP A 14 15.61 43.83 -26.38
N LEU A 15 14.75 44.11 -25.41
CA LEU A 15 14.52 43.27 -24.24
C LEU A 15 13.59 42.13 -24.68
N LEU A 16 14.16 40.97 -25.00
CA LEU A 16 13.43 39.72 -25.11
C LEU A 16 13.01 39.24 -23.72
N ALA A 17 11.81 39.57 -23.30
CA ALA A 17 11.17 39.03 -22.13
C ALA A 17 10.84 37.52 -22.43
N LEU A 18 11.66 36.60 -21.89
CA LEU A 18 11.35 35.18 -21.84
C LEU A 18 10.18 34.95 -20.88
N LEU A 19 8.98 34.90 -21.42
CA LEU A 19 7.78 34.49 -20.72
C LEU A 19 7.86 32.97 -20.51
N SER A 20 8.44 32.52 -19.40
CA SER A 20 8.42 31.12 -18.97
C SER A 20 6.96 30.77 -18.61
N ALA A 21 6.25 30.14 -19.52
CA ALA A 21 4.94 29.56 -19.27
C ALA A 21 5.09 28.46 -18.20
N PHE A 22 4.79 28.79 -16.97
CA PHE A 22 4.57 27.81 -15.89
C PHE A 22 3.29 27.06 -16.24
N LEU A 23 3.44 25.88 -16.87
CA LEU A 23 2.33 24.94 -17.01
C LEU A 23 2.06 24.37 -15.60
N PRO A 24 0.87 24.62 -15.02
CA PRO A 24 0.50 23.96 -13.79
C PRO A 24 0.47 22.45 -14.10
N GLY A 25 1.36 21.69 -13.49
CA GLY A 25 1.32 20.26 -13.54
C GLY A 25 -0.07 19.82 -13.08
N MET A 26 -0.89 19.23 -13.96
CA MET A 26 -2.12 18.56 -13.58
C MET A 26 -1.72 17.40 -12.65
N SER A 27 -1.80 17.67 -11.34
CA SER A 27 -1.81 16.61 -10.34
C SER A 27 -3.10 15.84 -10.56
N PHE A 28 -3.02 14.72 -11.29
CA PHE A 28 -4.09 13.74 -11.26
C PHE A 28 -4.15 13.25 -9.82
N ALA A 29 -5.12 13.73 -9.06
CA ALA A 29 -5.52 13.08 -7.84
C ALA A 29 -5.84 11.64 -8.23
N ALA A 30 -4.98 10.69 -7.85
CA ALA A 30 -5.19 9.28 -8.14
C ALA A 30 -6.56 8.91 -7.59
N ASN A 31 -7.49 8.55 -8.48
CA ASN A 31 -8.83 8.15 -8.08
C ASN A 31 -8.66 6.93 -7.16
N CYS A 32 -9.16 7.02 -5.91
CA CYS A 32 -9.02 5.94 -4.95
C CYS A 32 -9.76 4.69 -5.47
N PRO A 33 -9.05 3.57 -5.71
CA PRO A 33 -9.71 2.35 -6.15
C PRO A 33 -10.70 1.84 -5.11
N ALA A 34 -11.80 1.21 -5.54
CA ALA A 34 -12.88 0.78 -4.66
C ALA A 34 -12.41 -0.14 -3.51
N LEU A 35 -11.45 -1.05 -3.77
CA LEU A 35 -10.84 -1.90 -2.74
C LEU A 35 -9.95 -1.12 -1.76
N MET A 36 -9.54 0.09 -2.08
CA MET A 36 -8.69 0.92 -1.22
C MET A 36 -9.46 2.06 -0.56
N ASN A 37 -10.74 2.26 -0.89
CA ASN A 37 -11.57 3.34 -0.35
C ASN A 37 -12.15 2.98 1.03
N HIS A 38 -11.25 2.74 1.98
CA HIS A 38 -11.59 2.36 3.35
C HIS A 38 -10.62 3.02 4.34
N THR A 39 -11.11 3.33 5.53
CA THR A 39 -10.30 3.83 6.66
C THR A 39 -10.34 2.81 7.78
N PHE A 40 -9.17 2.49 8.33
CA PHE A 40 -9.00 1.61 9.49
C PHE A 40 -8.10 2.27 10.53
N ASN A 41 -8.29 1.92 11.80
CA ASN A 41 -7.39 2.35 12.84
C ASN A 41 -6.10 1.54 12.79
N ARG A 42 -4.96 2.21 12.95
CA ARG A 42 -3.65 1.55 13.07
C ARG A 42 -3.59 0.73 14.37
N LEU A 43 -2.90 -0.40 14.31
CA LEU A 43 -2.78 -1.29 15.47
C LEU A 43 -2.00 -0.63 16.63
N GLN A 44 -1.00 0.20 16.32
CA GLN A 44 -0.04 0.73 17.28
C GLN A 44 -0.59 1.86 18.16
N ASP A 45 -1.42 2.72 17.61
CA ASP A 45 -1.87 3.96 18.25
C ASP A 45 -3.34 4.29 18.00
N GLU A 46 -4.06 3.38 17.34
CA GLU A 46 -5.48 3.50 16.96
C GLU A 46 -5.81 4.77 16.14
N ALA A 47 -4.81 5.44 15.61
CA ALA A 47 -5.04 6.57 14.71
C ALA A 47 -5.67 6.11 13.38
N PRO A 48 -6.66 6.83 12.85
CA PRO A 48 -7.30 6.48 11.59
C PRO A 48 -6.31 6.59 10.43
N GLN A 49 -6.32 5.60 9.56
CA GLN A 49 -5.48 5.53 8.37
C GLN A 49 -6.30 5.20 7.15
N ASP A 50 -6.34 6.12 6.20
CA ASP A 50 -7.01 5.96 4.91
C ASP A 50 -6.15 5.11 3.99
N LEU A 51 -6.71 4.00 3.47
CA LEU A 51 -5.99 3.12 2.54
C LEU A 51 -5.80 3.76 1.16
N CYS A 52 -6.52 4.83 0.81
CA CYS A 52 -6.32 5.57 -0.44
C CYS A 52 -4.88 6.10 -0.57
N GLN A 53 -4.15 6.31 0.53
CA GLN A 53 -2.73 6.68 0.49
C GLN A 53 -1.83 5.64 -0.20
N TYR A 54 -2.33 4.42 -0.37
CA TYR A 54 -1.63 3.33 -1.06
C TYR A 54 -2.09 3.15 -2.51
N ALA A 55 -2.95 4.03 -3.03
CA ALA A 55 -3.34 4.01 -4.44
C ALA A 55 -2.11 4.04 -5.37
N GLY A 56 -2.12 3.23 -6.42
CA GLY A 56 -0.98 3.08 -7.32
C GLY A 56 0.13 2.13 -6.84
N LYS A 57 -0.01 1.55 -5.64
CA LYS A 57 0.88 0.50 -5.14
C LYS A 57 0.28 -0.88 -5.34
N VAL A 58 1.15 -1.88 -5.48
CA VAL A 58 0.75 -3.29 -5.34
C VAL A 58 0.50 -3.54 -3.86
N THR A 59 -0.69 -4.00 -3.52
CA THR A 59 -1.11 -4.19 -2.13
C THR A 59 -1.28 -5.68 -1.83
N LEU A 60 -0.65 -6.15 -0.76
CA LEU A 60 -0.82 -7.48 -0.20
C LEU A 60 -1.60 -7.38 1.11
N VAL A 61 -2.87 -7.78 1.09
CA VAL A 61 -3.71 -7.85 2.30
C VAL A 61 -3.58 -9.22 2.92
N VAL A 62 -3.36 -9.29 4.23
CA VAL A 62 -3.19 -10.55 4.98
C VAL A 62 -3.98 -10.49 6.27
N ASN A 63 -4.84 -11.50 6.52
CA ASN A 63 -5.41 -11.68 7.86
C ASN A 63 -4.42 -12.45 8.74
N THR A 64 -4.14 -11.92 9.92
CA THR A 64 -3.06 -12.41 10.78
C THR A 64 -3.56 -12.89 12.14
N ALA A 65 -2.72 -13.63 12.85
CA ALA A 65 -2.97 -14.04 14.24
C ALA A 65 -1.65 -14.34 14.98
N SER A 66 -1.63 -14.08 16.29
CA SER A 66 -0.45 -14.21 17.14
C SER A 66 -0.16 -15.66 17.56
N TYR A 67 -1.18 -16.53 17.67
CA TYR A 67 -1.05 -17.90 18.24
C TYR A 67 -1.40 -19.00 17.22
N CYS A 68 -1.08 -18.76 15.96
CA CYS A 68 -1.36 -19.66 14.86
C CYS A 68 -0.12 -20.52 14.50
N GLY A 69 -0.32 -21.73 14.03
CA GLY A 69 0.77 -22.54 13.45
C GLY A 69 1.47 -21.90 12.25
N PHE A 70 0.84 -20.90 11.62
CA PHE A 70 1.40 -20.13 10.51
C PHE A 70 2.01 -18.79 10.91
N THR A 71 2.07 -18.44 12.21
CA THR A 71 2.55 -17.14 12.70
C THR A 71 3.98 -16.83 12.27
N SER A 72 4.83 -17.85 12.07
CA SER A 72 6.18 -17.69 11.52
C SER A 72 6.20 -17.07 10.11
N GLN A 73 5.06 -17.00 9.40
CA GLN A 73 4.99 -16.31 8.12
C GLN A 73 5.17 -14.79 8.23
N TYR A 74 5.07 -14.21 9.42
CA TYR A 74 5.45 -12.79 9.63
C TYR A 74 6.88 -12.51 9.17
N ASP A 75 7.84 -13.40 9.43
CA ASP A 75 9.23 -13.26 8.96
C ASP A 75 9.31 -13.15 7.43
N GLY A 76 8.55 -14.01 6.74
CA GLY A 76 8.51 -14.00 5.29
C GLY A 76 7.82 -12.75 4.72
N LEU A 77 6.74 -12.29 5.35
CA LEU A 77 6.02 -11.08 4.97
C LEU A 77 6.88 -9.84 5.16
N GLU A 78 7.62 -9.75 6.28
CA GLU A 78 8.53 -8.64 6.55
C GLU A 78 9.70 -8.62 5.55
N LYS A 79 10.27 -9.79 5.21
CA LYS A 79 11.30 -9.91 4.16
C LYS A 79 10.79 -9.45 2.79
N LEU A 80 9.55 -9.83 2.43
CA LEU A 80 8.93 -9.35 1.19
C LEU A 80 8.75 -7.83 1.22
N TYR A 81 8.20 -7.31 2.31
CA TYR A 81 8.01 -5.87 2.47
C TYR A 81 9.32 -5.12 2.37
N ALA A 82 10.35 -5.53 3.11
CA ALA A 82 11.68 -4.92 3.05
C ALA A 82 12.28 -4.93 1.63
N LYS A 83 12.10 -6.04 0.89
CA LYS A 83 12.65 -6.22 -0.47
C LYS A 83 11.93 -5.35 -1.51
N TYR A 84 10.60 -5.17 -1.39
CA TYR A 84 9.79 -4.62 -2.47
C TYR A 84 9.08 -3.29 -2.13
N LYS A 85 9.13 -2.77 -0.90
CA LYS A 85 8.47 -1.51 -0.51
C LYS A 85 8.88 -0.33 -1.40
N ASP A 86 10.18 -0.22 -1.69
CA ASP A 86 10.73 0.85 -2.54
C ASP A 86 10.41 0.65 -4.03
N LYS A 87 9.93 -0.55 -4.39
CA LYS A 87 9.42 -0.91 -5.72
C LYS A 87 7.90 -0.79 -5.83
N GLY A 88 7.27 -0.30 -4.77
CA GLY A 88 5.84 -0.02 -4.73
C GLY A 88 4.97 -1.12 -4.14
N LEU A 89 5.52 -2.07 -3.36
CA LEU A 89 4.73 -2.99 -2.54
C LEU A 89 4.30 -2.32 -1.24
N VAL A 90 3.07 -2.55 -0.83
CA VAL A 90 2.62 -2.40 0.55
C VAL A 90 2.02 -3.71 1.05
N VAL A 91 2.35 -4.10 2.28
CA VAL A 91 1.71 -5.21 3.00
C VAL A 91 0.79 -4.62 4.06
N LEU A 92 -0.45 -5.07 4.13
CA LEU A 92 -1.47 -4.63 5.08
C LEU A 92 -1.91 -5.82 5.93
N GLY A 93 -1.56 -5.79 7.22
CA GLY A 93 -1.90 -6.85 8.15
C GLY A 93 -3.17 -6.53 8.95
N PHE A 94 -4.08 -7.49 8.98
CA PHE A 94 -5.35 -7.39 9.70
C PHE A 94 -5.44 -8.52 10.74
N PRO A 95 -5.08 -8.26 12.00
CA PRO A 95 -5.27 -9.21 13.10
C PRO A 95 -6.75 -9.58 13.24
N SER A 96 -7.03 -10.87 13.43
CA SER A 96 -8.40 -11.35 13.58
C SER A 96 -8.48 -12.51 14.58
N ASN A 97 -9.51 -12.48 15.42
CA ASN A 97 -9.84 -13.57 16.35
C ASN A 97 -10.92 -14.51 15.82
N ASP A 98 -11.30 -14.41 14.54
CA ASP A 98 -12.33 -15.28 13.93
C ASP A 98 -11.98 -16.77 13.97
N PHE A 99 -10.71 -17.10 14.22
CA PHE A 99 -10.20 -18.46 14.36
C PHE A 99 -9.68 -18.75 15.78
N SER A 100 -10.04 -17.91 16.77
CA SER A 100 -9.70 -18.06 18.19
C SER A 100 -8.19 -18.16 18.48
N GLN A 101 -7.39 -17.40 17.72
CA GLN A 101 -5.92 -17.43 17.80
C GLN A 101 -5.27 -16.02 17.91
N GLU A 102 -6.05 -15.02 18.35
CA GLU A 102 -5.55 -13.66 18.53
C GLU A 102 -5.93 -13.11 19.90
N PRO A 103 -5.06 -12.38 20.62
CA PRO A 103 -5.43 -11.69 21.85
C PRO A 103 -6.57 -10.69 21.64
N ASP A 104 -7.28 -10.37 22.73
CA ASP A 104 -8.36 -9.37 22.67
C ASP A 104 -7.85 -7.93 22.65
N ASP A 105 -6.62 -7.70 23.10
CA ASP A 105 -6.01 -6.39 23.29
C ASP A 105 -5.08 -6.03 22.12
N ASN A 106 -5.39 -4.94 21.41
CA ASN A 106 -4.61 -4.42 20.30
C ASN A 106 -3.15 -4.13 20.70
N LYS A 107 -2.92 -3.61 21.90
CA LYS A 107 -1.57 -3.32 22.38
C LYS A 107 -0.74 -4.60 22.50
N LYS A 108 -1.32 -5.68 23.03
CA LYS A 108 -0.63 -6.98 23.12
C LYS A 108 -0.27 -7.53 21.76
N ILE A 109 -1.19 -7.37 20.76
CA ILE A 109 -0.93 -7.78 19.38
C ILE A 109 0.20 -6.93 18.79
N ALA A 110 0.18 -5.62 18.97
CA ALA A 110 1.22 -4.71 18.49
C ALA A 110 2.59 -5.05 19.09
N ASP A 111 2.65 -5.23 20.41
CA ASP A 111 3.88 -5.58 21.13
C ASP A 111 4.43 -6.94 20.64
N PHE A 112 3.56 -7.93 20.42
CA PHE A 112 3.96 -9.24 19.90
C PHE A 112 4.53 -9.14 18.48
N CYS A 113 3.82 -8.47 17.56
CA CYS A 113 4.27 -8.30 16.19
C CYS A 113 5.61 -7.55 16.11
N HIS A 114 5.75 -6.48 16.91
CA HIS A 114 6.97 -5.67 16.91
C HIS A 114 8.15 -6.40 17.55
N ASN A 115 7.96 -6.93 18.78
CA ASN A 115 9.06 -7.45 19.59
C ASN A 115 9.50 -8.85 19.14
N THR A 116 8.58 -9.67 18.62
CA THR A 116 8.88 -11.06 18.22
C THR A 116 9.30 -11.17 16.75
N TYR A 117 8.64 -10.43 15.87
CA TYR A 117 8.85 -10.54 14.42
C TYR A 117 9.40 -9.27 13.78
N GLY A 118 9.57 -8.18 14.52
CA GLY A 118 10.09 -6.92 13.99
C GLY A 118 9.24 -6.34 12.85
N VAL A 119 7.93 -6.57 12.89
CA VAL A 119 6.99 -6.15 11.84
C VAL A 119 7.04 -4.63 11.67
N LYS A 120 7.28 -4.18 10.44
CA LYS A 120 7.34 -2.77 10.02
C LYS A 120 6.28 -2.39 8.99
N PHE A 121 5.68 -3.39 8.33
CA PHE A 121 4.57 -3.10 7.44
C PHE A 121 3.33 -2.67 8.22
N PRO A 122 2.41 -1.88 7.60
CA PRO A 122 1.18 -1.42 8.23
C PRO A 122 0.33 -2.54 8.81
N MET A 123 -0.02 -2.41 10.08
CA MET A 123 -0.94 -3.28 10.80
C MET A 123 -2.14 -2.47 11.29
N PHE A 124 -3.31 -3.08 11.27
CA PHE A 124 -4.58 -2.44 11.68
C PHE A 124 -5.15 -3.07 12.94
N SER A 125 -6.02 -2.33 13.63
CA SER A 125 -6.73 -2.83 14.81
C SER A 125 -7.48 -4.12 14.49
N LYS A 126 -7.51 -5.02 15.46
CA LYS A 126 -8.17 -6.32 15.35
C LYS A 126 -9.62 -6.16 14.85
N SER A 127 -10.00 -6.95 13.88
CA SER A 127 -11.34 -6.93 13.29
C SER A 127 -11.75 -8.30 12.78
N SER A 128 -13.05 -8.49 12.55
CA SER A 128 -13.52 -9.68 11.84
C SER A 128 -13.16 -9.61 10.35
N VAL A 129 -12.80 -10.76 9.77
CA VAL A 129 -12.39 -10.90 8.36
C VAL A 129 -13.28 -11.86 7.58
N LYS A 130 -14.29 -12.46 8.24
CA LYS A 130 -15.22 -13.40 7.61
C LYS A 130 -16.66 -13.24 8.11
N GLY A 131 -17.60 -13.81 7.38
CA GLY A 131 -19.01 -13.81 7.72
C GLY A 131 -19.63 -12.42 7.65
N LYS A 132 -20.78 -12.25 8.33
CA LYS A 132 -21.56 -11.01 8.30
C LYS A 132 -20.85 -9.83 8.96
N GLU A 133 -19.96 -10.11 9.91
CA GLU A 133 -19.20 -9.12 10.68
C GLU A 133 -17.87 -8.77 10.03
N ALA A 134 -17.58 -9.33 8.84
CA ALA A 134 -16.34 -9.02 8.12
C ALA A 134 -16.19 -7.52 7.89
N ASN A 135 -15.02 -6.98 8.18
CA ASN A 135 -14.74 -5.58 7.95
C ASN A 135 -14.92 -5.19 6.45
N PRO A 136 -15.11 -3.90 6.15
CA PRO A 136 -15.47 -3.46 4.80
C PRO A 136 -14.51 -3.92 3.69
N LEU A 137 -13.20 -3.99 3.97
CA LEU A 137 -12.21 -4.43 2.99
C LEU A 137 -12.37 -5.92 2.66
N PHE A 138 -12.51 -6.79 3.66
CA PHE A 138 -12.69 -8.23 3.41
C PHE A 138 -14.04 -8.53 2.75
N THR A 139 -15.08 -7.77 3.09
CA THR A 139 -16.35 -7.80 2.38
C THR A 139 -16.19 -7.39 0.91
N ALA A 140 -15.43 -6.33 0.63
CA ALA A 140 -15.17 -5.87 -0.74
C ALA A 140 -14.31 -6.86 -1.53
N LEU A 141 -13.30 -7.48 -0.90
CA LEU A 141 -12.47 -8.54 -1.50
C LEU A 141 -13.33 -9.74 -1.92
N THR A 142 -14.24 -10.19 -1.06
CA THR A 142 -15.16 -11.29 -1.37
C THR A 142 -16.09 -10.92 -2.54
N LYS A 143 -16.63 -9.69 -2.56
CA LYS A 143 -17.42 -9.19 -3.69
C LYS A 143 -16.63 -9.08 -4.99
N ALA A 144 -15.33 -8.84 -4.90
CA ALA A 144 -14.42 -8.84 -6.05
C ALA A 144 -14.01 -10.24 -6.53
N GLY A 145 -14.54 -11.30 -5.92
CA GLY A 145 -14.32 -12.69 -6.32
C GLY A 145 -13.25 -13.43 -5.49
N ALA A 146 -12.72 -12.82 -4.42
CA ALA A 146 -11.85 -13.54 -3.49
C ALA A 146 -12.66 -14.60 -2.71
N LYS A 147 -12.01 -15.70 -2.36
CA LYS A 147 -12.55 -16.60 -1.35
C LYS A 147 -12.42 -15.95 0.03
N GLU A 148 -13.46 -16.09 0.84
CA GLU A 148 -13.42 -15.70 2.24
C GLU A 148 -12.27 -16.43 2.97
N PRO A 149 -11.59 -15.79 3.96
CA PRO A 149 -10.55 -16.46 4.72
C PRO A 149 -11.07 -17.74 5.39
N SER A 150 -10.45 -18.86 5.07
CA SER A 150 -10.76 -20.16 5.68
C SER A 150 -9.91 -20.42 6.94
N TRP A 151 -8.84 -19.67 7.13
CA TRP A 151 -7.94 -19.72 8.28
C TRP A 151 -7.14 -18.41 8.37
N ASN A 152 -6.20 -18.30 9.33
CA ASN A 152 -5.27 -17.16 9.39
C ASN A 152 -4.23 -17.23 8.27
N PHE A 153 -3.61 -16.10 7.96
CA PHE A 153 -2.58 -15.94 6.93
C PHE A 153 -3.07 -16.27 5.50
N ASN A 154 -4.36 -16.01 5.19
CA ASN A 154 -4.79 -15.89 3.80
C ASN A 154 -4.27 -14.56 3.24
N LYS A 155 -3.90 -14.55 1.97
CA LYS A 155 -3.28 -13.43 1.29
C LYS A 155 -4.08 -13.04 0.06
N TYR A 156 -4.28 -11.74 -0.14
CA TYR A 156 -5.00 -11.18 -1.28
C TYR A 156 -4.09 -10.16 -1.95
N LEU A 157 -3.80 -10.40 -3.22
CA LEU A 157 -2.92 -9.55 -4.02
C LEU A 157 -3.76 -8.62 -4.89
N ILE A 158 -3.53 -7.32 -4.74
CA ILE A 158 -4.21 -6.24 -5.46
C ILE A 158 -3.15 -5.51 -6.29
N ASP A 159 -3.42 -5.28 -7.56
CA ASP A 159 -2.52 -4.56 -8.46
C ASP A 159 -2.55 -3.04 -8.24
N ARG A 160 -1.75 -2.30 -9.04
CA ARG A 160 -1.64 -0.84 -8.94
C ARG A 160 -2.94 -0.10 -9.28
N ASP A 161 -3.82 -0.72 -10.06
CA ASP A 161 -5.12 -0.17 -10.44
C ASP A 161 -6.21 -0.49 -9.39
N GLY A 162 -5.84 -1.18 -8.30
CA GLY A 162 -6.73 -1.59 -7.23
C GLY A 162 -7.60 -2.80 -7.58
N LYS A 163 -7.20 -3.61 -8.57
CA LYS A 163 -7.89 -4.82 -8.95
C LYS A 163 -7.33 -6.02 -8.20
N LEU A 164 -8.21 -6.86 -7.66
CA LEU A 164 -7.82 -8.14 -7.09
C LEU A 164 -7.29 -9.05 -8.21
N ILE A 165 -6.04 -9.53 -8.07
CA ILE A 165 -5.36 -10.38 -9.05
C ILE A 165 -4.98 -11.76 -8.51
N GLY A 166 -5.12 -12.00 -7.22
CA GLY A 166 -4.83 -13.30 -6.62
C GLY A 166 -5.33 -13.45 -5.20
N SER A 167 -5.69 -14.68 -4.85
CA SER A 167 -6.01 -15.12 -3.48
C SER A 167 -5.21 -16.37 -3.17
N PHE A 168 -4.54 -16.40 -2.02
CA PHE A 168 -3.65 -17.49 -1.60
C PHE A 168 -4.01 -17.92 -0.19
N GLY A 169 -4.15 -19.21 0.04
CA GLY A 169 -4.48 -19.76 1.35
C GLY A 169 -3.30 -19.71 2.34
N SER A 170 -3.57 -20.13 3.57
CA SER A 170 -2.61 -20.17 4.69
C SER A 170 -1.34 -20.98 4.37
N ILE A 171 -1.48 -22.07 3.61
CA ILE A 171 -0.37 -22.96 3.28
C ILE A 171 0.64 -22.29 2.33
N THR A 172 0.19 -21.40 1.45
CA THR A 172 1.07 -20.66 0.55
C THR A 172 1.96 -19.72 1.36
N ARG A 173 3.24 -19.99 1.39
CA ARG A 173 4.22 -19.21 2.14
C ARG A 173 4.59 -17.92 1.37
N PRO A 174 5.03 -16.87 2.08
CA PRO A 174 5.50 -15.65 1.42
C PRO A 174 6.71 -15.85 0.48
N ASP A 175 7.48 -16.92 0.66
CA ASP A 175 8.65 -17.29 -0.17
C ASP A 175 8.33 -18.32 -1.26
N ASP A 176 7.09 -18.76 -1.40
CA ASP A 176 6.69 -19.70 -2.46
C ASP A 176 6.89 -19.09 -3.85
N LYS A 177 7.53 -19.81 -4.74
CA LYS A 177 7.89 -19.34 -6.09
C LYS A 177 6.70 -18.84 -6.89
N SER A 178 5.56 -19.53 -6.81
CA SER A 178 4.33 -19.13 -7.52
C SER A 178 3.77 -17.81 -6.99
N PHE A 179 3.79 -17.62 -5.67
CA PHE A 179 3.34 -16.41 -5.02
C PHE A 179 4.28 -15.23 -5.34
N VAL A 180 5.60 -15.42 -5.18
CA VAL A 180 6.60 -14.40 -5.49
C VAL A 180 6.53 -14.00 -6.96
N SER A 181 6.37 -14.97 -7.89
CA SER A 181 6.22 -14.67 -9.32
C SER A 181 4.97 -13.84 -9.63
N ALA A 182 3.83 -14.14 -8.99
CA ALA A 182 2.61 -13.34 -9.14
C ALA A 182 2.80 -11.90 -8.61
N LEU A 183 3.48 -11.75 -7.46
CA LEU A 183 3.82 -10.46 -6.87
C LEU A 183 4.75 -9.64 -7.78
N GLU A 184 5.83 -10.26 -8.28
CA GLU A 184 6.81 -9.59 -9.16
C GLU A 184 6.18 -9.18 -10.49
N LYS A 185 5.28 -10.01 -11.05
CA LYS A 185 4.50 -9.65 -12.23
C LYS A 185 3.60 -8.43 -11.98
N ALA A 186 2.97 -8.34 -10.80
CA ALA A 186 2.13 -7.20 -10.43
C ALA A 186 2.95 -5.92 -10.24
N LEU A 187 4.18 -6.03 -9.71
CA LEU A 187 5.08 -4.89 -9.55
C LEU A 187 5.57 -4.33 -10.90
N GLY A 188 5.60 -5.17 -11.95
CA GLY A 188 6.07 -4.79 -13.29
C GLY A 188 7.60 -4.80 -13.42
N PRO A 189 8.12 -4.37 -14.57
CA PRO A 189 9.56 -4.28 -14.82
C PRO A 189 10.23 -3.36 -13.79
N GLN A 190 11.42 -3.74 -13.36
CA GLN A 190 12.24 -3.06 -12.36
C GLN A 190 13.31 -2.20 -13.03
#